data_1106e7b8c2476e4a703ce54f50ee745a
#
_entry.id   1106e7b8c2476e4a703ce54f50ee745a
#
_cell.length_a   1.000
_cell.length_b   1.000
_cell.length_c   1.000
_cell.angle_alpha   90.00
_cell.angle_beta   90.00
_cell.angle_gamma   90.00
#
_symmetry.space_group_name_H-M   'P 1'
#
loop_
_entity.id
_entity.type
_entity.pdbx_description
1 polymer ?
#
loop_
_entity_poly.entity_id
_entity_poly.type
_entity_poly.pdbx_seq_one_letter_code
_entity_poly.pdbx_strand_id
1 'polypeptide(L)' 'MSKAQLTAFLAKVEATPALKLQVDAAADVSAVVAIAQAEGFAFSPASLARHLRG' A
#
# COMPACT_ATOMS: atom_id res chain seq x y z
N MET A 1 -11.91 1.38 9.22
CA MET A 1 -10.53 1.49 9.72
C MET A 1 -9.56 1.10 8.65
N SER A 2 -8.48 1.81 8.58
CA SER A 2 -7.51 1.65 7.50
C SER A 2 -6.68 0.37 7.59
N LYS A 3 -6.60 -0.26 8.77
CA LYS A 3 -5.79 -1.47 8.93
C LYS A 3 -6.27 -2.61 8.03
N ALA A 4 -7.58 -2.81 7.95
CA ALA A 4 -8.14 -3.85 7.08
C ALA A 4 -7.84 -3.55 5.61
N GLN A 5 -7.94 -2.29 5.21
CA GLN A 5 -7.62 -1.87 3.85
C GLN A 5 -6.13 -2.05 3.55
N LEU A 6 -5.29 -1.70 4.50
CA LEU A 6 -3.84 -1.87 4.34
C LEU A 6 -3.48 -3.34 4.16
N THR A 7 -4.03 -4.22 5.00
CA THR A 7 -3.77 -5.65 4.90
C THR A 7 -4.23 -6.20 3.56
N ALA A 8 -5.42 -5.81 3.12
CA ALA A 8 -5.96 -6.25 1.84
C ALA A 8 -5.10 -5.77 0.67
N PHE A 9 -4.62 -4.53 0.74
CA PHE A 9 -3.73 -3.99 -0.28
C PHE A 9 -2.43 -4.79 -0.37
N LEU A 10 -1.82 -5.06 0.77
CA LEU A 10 -0.55 -5.81 0.79
C LEU A 10 -0.72 -7.21 0.25
N ALA A 11 -1.85 -7.87 0.55
CA ALA A 11 -2.14 -9.18 -0.01
C ALA A 11 -2.26 -9.12 -1.54
N LYS A 12 -2.90 -8.07 -2.05
CA LYS A 12 -3.04 -7.90 -3.49
C LYS A 12 -1.69 -7.63 -4.16
N VAL A 13 -0.83 -6.85 -3.51
CA VAL A 13 0.52 -6.59 -4.01
C VAL A 13 1.29 -7.89 -4.16
N GLU A 14 1.21 -8.77 -3.16
CA GLU A 14 1.89 -10.06 -3.21
C GLU A 14 1.38 -10.94 -4.36
N ALA A 15 0.10 -10.83 -4.68
CA ALA A 15 -0.53 -11.66 -5.70
C ALA A 15 -0.40 -11.08 -7.11
N THR A 16 0.04 -9.83 -7.24
CA THR A 16 0.06 -9.12 -8.53
C THR A 16 1.46 -8.57 -8.80
N PRO A 17 2.28 -9.28 -9.60
CA PRO A 17 3.66 -8.83 -9.85
C PRO A 17 3.77 -7.42 -10.41
N ALA A 18 2.85 -7.01 -11.29
CA ALA A 18 2.88 -5.66 -11.85
C ALA A 18 2.67 -4.60 -10.77
N LEU A 19 1.77 -4.87 -9.82
CA LEU A 19 1.50 -3.96 -8.73
C LEU A 19 2.68 -3.91 -7.76
N LYS A 20 3.31 -5.06 -7.52
CA LYS A 20 4.50 -5.11 -6.68
C LYS A 20 5.63 -4.26 -7.26
N LEU A 21 5.82 -4.29 -8.57
CA LEU A 21 6.83 -3.45 -9.22
C LEU A 21 6.53 -1.97 -9.02
N GLN A 22 5.26 -1.58 -9.12
CA GLN A 22 4.88 -0.18 -8.88
C GLN A 22 5.20 0.25 -7.45
N VAL A 23 4.89 -0.60 -6.48
CA VAL A 23 5.14 -0.30 -5.08
C VAL A 23 6.65 -0.23 -4.81
N ASP A 24 7.42 -1.15 -5.37
CA ASP A 24 8.86 -1.16 -5.21
C ASP A 24 9.50 0.10 -5.80
N ALA A 25 8.93 0.63 -6.87
CA ALA A 25 9.43 1.83 -7.53
C ALA A 25 8.96 3.11 -6.83
N ALA A 26 8.02 3.02 -5.91
CA ALA A 26 7.52 4.19 -5.19
C ALA A 26 8.62 4.80 -4.32
N ALA A 27 8.76 6.11 -4.40
CA ALA A 27 9.84 6.81 -3.70
C ALA A 27 9.58 6.93 -2.20
N ASP A 28 8.31 6.99 -1.79
CA ASP A 28 7.96 7.18 -0.39
C ASP A 28 6.56 6.62 -0.10
N VAL A 29 6.16 6.74 1.16
CA VAL A 29 4.88 6.22 1.64
C VAL A 29 3.70 6.88 0.91
N SER A 30 3.79 8.18 0.65
CA SER A 30 2.72 8.89 -0.06
C SER A 30 2.50 8.34 -1.46
N ALA A 31 3.57 7.97 -2.16
CA ALA A 31 3.46 7.36 -3.49
C ALA A 31 2.76 6.01 -3.41
N VAL A 32 3.07 5.22 -2.40
CA VAL A 32 2.41 3.92 -2.20
C VAL A 32 0.92 4.11 -1.91
N VAL A 33 0.57 5.09 -1.10
CA VAL A 33 -0.84 5.39 -0.80
C VAL A 33 -1.58 5.78 -2.08
N ALA A 34 -0.96 6.56 -2.95
CA ALA A 34 -1.58 6.95 -4.22
C ALA A 34 -1.84 5.72 -5.10
N ILE A 35 -0.90 4.78 -5.14
CA ILE A 35 -1.08 3.53 -5.86
C ILE A 35 -2.25 2.73 -5.28
N ALA A 36 -2.32 2.65 -3.95
CA ALA A 36 -3.38 1.92 -3.28
C ALA A 36 -4.75 2.54 -3.59
N GLN A 37 -4.85 3.86 -3.58
CA GLN A 37 -6.10 4.53 -3.90
C GLN A 37 -6.56 4.24 -5.32
N ALA A 38 -5.63 4.17 -6.26
CA ALA A 38 -5.94 3.82 -7.64
C ALA A 38 -6.48 2.39 -7.74
N GLU A 39 -6.09 1.51 -6.82
CA GLU A 39 -6.57 0.13 -6.78
C GLU A 39 -7.85 -0.03 -5.94
N GLY A 40 -8.35 1.05 -5.37
CA GLY A 40 -9.57 1.01 -4.59
C GLY A 40 -9.38 0.81 -3.09
N PHE A 41 -8.17 0.93 -2.60
CA PHE A 41 -7.88 0.81 -1.16
C PHE A 41 -7.68 2.19 -0.55
N ALA A 42 -8.17 2.36 0.67
CA ALA A 42 -8.07 3.65 1.37
C ALA A 42 -7.42 3.45 2.73
N PHE A 43 -6.23 3.98 2.91
CA PHE A 43 -5.56 4.05 4.21
C PHE A 43 -4.63 5.26 4.21
N SER A 44 -4.24 5.69 5.41
CA SER A 44 -3.40 6.88 5.51
C SER A 44 -1.92 6.53 5.39
N PRO A 45 -1.08 7.49 4.98
CA PRO A 45 0.37 7.28 4.99
C PRO A 45 0.89 6.89 6.36
N ALA A 46 0.28 7.42 7.43
CA ALA A 46 0.69 7.09 8.79
C ALA A 46 0.45 5.62 9.10
N SER A 47 -0.66 5.04 8.63
CA SER A 47 -0.94 3.63 8.83
C SER A 47 0.11 2.76 8.17
N LEU A 48 0.48 3.08 6.94
CA LEU A 48 1.50 2.32 6.23
C LEU A 48 2.86 2.47 6.90
N ALA A 49 3.24 3.69 7.30
CA ALA A 49 4.51 3.92 7.95
C ALA A 49 4.63 3.13 9.26
N ARG A 50 3.54 3.10 10.02
CA ARG A 50 3.51 2.34 11.26
C ARG A 50 3.67 0.84 11.00
N HIS A 51 3.01 0.33 9.96
CA HIS A 51 3.12 -1.07 9.57
C HIS A 51 4.57 -1.42 9.20
N LEU A 52 5.22 -0.56 8.44
CA LEU A 52 6.59 -0.80 7.99
C LEU A 52 7.60 -0.78 9.14
N ARG A 53 7.33 0.01 10.17
CA ARG A 53 8.22 0.04 11.34
C ARG A 53 8.01 -1.13 12.28
N GLY A 54 6.95 -1.87 12.06
CA GLY A 54 6.65 -3.03 12.87
C GLY A 54 5.87 -2.76 14.07
#